data_0e752da01409d5646e0559eaeb6c1f12
#
_entry.id   0e752da01409d5646e0559eaeb6c1f12
#
_cell.length_a   1.000
_cell.length_b   1.000
_cell.length_c   1.000
_cell.angle_alpha   90.00
_cell.angle_beta   90.00
_cell.angle_gamma   90.00
#
_symmetry.space_group_name_H-M   'P 1'
#
loop_
_entity.id
_entity.type
_entity.pdbx_description
1 polymer ?
#
loop_
_entity_poly.entity_id
_entity_poly.type
_entity_poly.pdbx_seq_one_letter_code
_entity_poly.pdbx_strand_id
1 'polypeptide(L)'
;MANCTFIDGTGSFELKGAQRCSGLYFPLAGEYGMKSSLTPDLAGDAKLDQNHFLLPPVSIENLHNDRSSRNFWCIVEQKSAWSVTGQSAAQAAKKFTEEEEEVTVRAGYMWHQTSRISRQFGLMGSITSYIPIQKNIEVHII
;
A
#
# COMPACT_ATOMS: atom_id res chain seq x y z
N MET A 1 -11.04 -14.34 6.70
CA MET A 1 -10.84 -13.52 7.92
C MET A 1 -9.42 -13.01 7.90
N ALA A 2 -9.17 -11.74 8.21
CA ALA A 2 -7.81 -11.23 8.33
C ALA A 2 -7.12 -11.86 9.55
N ASN A 3 -5.84 -12.19 9.41
CA ASN A 3 -5.05 -12.80 10.48
C ASN A 3 -3.74 -12.02 10.67
N CYS A 4 -3.52 -11.54 11.89
CA CYS A 4 -2.33 -10.78 12.27
C CYS A 4 -1.43 -11.61 13.17
N THR A 5 -0.13 -11.69 12.83
CA THR A 5 0.89 -12.38 13.60
C THR A 5 2.15 -11.51 13.73
N PHE A 6 2.72 -11.42 14.93
CA PHE A 6 4.03 -10.80 15.13
C PHE A 6 5.11 -11.74 14.58
N ILE A 7 6.07 -11.18 13.84
CA ILE A 7 7.13 -11.93 13.17
C ILE A 7 8.49 -11.79 13.86
N ASP A 8 8.62 -10.83 14.76
CA ASP A 8 9.83 -10.63 15.57
C ASP A 8 9.53 -9.97 16.92
N GLY A 9 10.56 -9.84 17.77
CA GLY A 9 10.46 -9.19 19.08
C GLY A 9 10.48 -7.66 19.03
N THR A 10 10.59 -7.03 17.85
CA THR A 10 10.64 -5.58 17.68
C THR A 10 9.26 -4.96 17.34
N GLY A 11 8.23 -5.79 17.27
CA GLY A 11 6.88 -5.38 16.97
C GLY A 11 6.53 -5.41 15.49
N SER A 12 7.40 -5.94 14.62
CA SER A 12 7.05 -6.19 13.23
C SER A 12 6.01 -7.29 13.14
N PHE A 13 5.06 -7.14 12.21
CA PHE A 13 3.95 -8.08 12.07
C PHE A 13 3.62 -8.36 10.60
N GLU A 14 2.91 -9.46 10.40
CA GLU A 14 2.30 -9.86 9.13
C GLU A 14 0.77 -9.90 9.28
N LEU A 15 0.06 -9.28 8.36
CA LEU A 15 -1.39 -9.28 8.25
C LEU A 15 -1.79 -9.94 6.93
N LYS A 16 -2.28 -11.18 6.99
CA LYS A 16 -2.87 -11.89 5.84
C LYS A 16 -4.33 -11.52 5.67
N GLY A 17 -4.78 -11.44 4.42
CA GLY A 17 -6.16 -11.04 4.10
C GLY A 17 -6.42 -9.55 4.29
N ALA A 18 -5.39 -8.72 4.10
CA ALA A 18 -5.46 -7.28 4.31
C ALA A 18 -6.46 -6.57 3.38
N GLN A 19 -6.80 -7.14 2.22
CA GLN A 19 -7.86 -6.64 1.32
C GLN A 19 -9.23 -6.57 2.00
N ARG A 20 -9.44 -7.32 3.07
CA ARG A 20 -10.69 -7.34 3.85
C ARG A 20 -10.70 -6.35 5.02
N CYS A 21 -9.63 -5.57 5.18
CA CYS A 21 -9.49 -4.57 6.23
C CYS A 21 -9.73 -3.18 5.66
N SER A 22 -10.86 -2.55 5.96
CA SER A 22 -11.14 -1.16 5.61
C SER A 22 -10.57 -0.21 6.67
N GLY A 23 -10.15 0.98 6.24
CA GLY A 23 -9.71 2.05 7.14
C GLY A 23 -8.36 1.80 7.83
N LEU A 24 -7.62 0.77 7.41
CA LEU A 24 -6.29 0.46 7.91
C LEU A 24 -5.24 1.28 7.15
N TYR A 25 -4.38 1.99 7.87
CA TYR A 25 -3.23 2.67 7.27
C TYR A 25 -2.04 2.70 8.22
N PHE A 26 -0.85 2.84 7.64
CA PHE A 26 0.43 2.78 8.33
C PHE A 26 1.17 4.10 8.17
N PRO A 27 1.60 4.74 9.27
CA PRO A 27 2.38 5.97 9.20
C PRO A 27 3.84 5.68 8.84
N LEU A 28 4.39 6.53 7.97
CA LEU A 28 5.83 6.64 7.72
C LEU A 28 6.27 8.07 8.06
N ALA A 29 7.47 8.24 8.60
CA ALA A 29 8.02 9.55 8.89
C ALA A 29 9.54 9.57 8.77
N GLY A 30 10.09 10.71 8.34
CA GLY A 30 11.50 11.01 8.35
C GLY A 30 11.83 12.17 9.30
N GLU A 31 13.08 12.29 9.74
CA GLU A 31 13.52 13.34 10.66
C GLU A 31 13.39 14.75 10.07
N TYR A 32 13.46 14.91 8.76
CA TYR A 32 13.37 16.19 8.07
C TYR A 32 11.93 16.65 7.80
N GLY A 33 10.95 16.00 8.43
CA GLY A 33 9.56 16.45 8.46
C GLY A 33 8.64 15.72 7.48
N MET A 34 9.15 15.01 6.48
CA MET A 34 8.31 14.24 5.58
C MET A 34 7.54 13.16 6.33
N LYS A 35 6.25 13.10 6.10
CA LYS A 35 5.31 12.12 6.65
C LYS A 35 4.43 11.57 5.56
N SER A 36 4.05 10.32 5.72
CA SER A 36 3.15 9.62 4.79
C SER A 36 2.25 8.67 5.56
N SER A 37 1.07 8.43 5.04
CA SER A 37 0.17 7.39 5.53
C SER A 37 -0.18 6.47 4.38
N LEU A 38 -0.09 5.16 4.58
CA LEU A 38 -0.31 4.16 3.53
C LEU A 38 -1.37 3.15 3.95
N THR A 39 -2.34 2.92 3.07
CA THR A 39 -3.23 1.77 3.15
C THR A 39 -2.57 0.53 2.52
N PRO A 40 -3.14 -0.68 2.68
CA PRO A 40 -2.69 -1.87 1.95
C PRO A 40 -2.64 -1.70 0.42
N ASP A 41 -3.47 -0.82 -0.14
CA ASP A 41 -3.50 -0.49 -1.58
C ASP A 41 -2.64 0.74 -1.92
N LEU A 42 -1.78 1.20 -1.01
CA LEU A 42 -0.92 2.38 -1.11
C LEU A 42 -1.67 3.71 -1.35
N ALA A 43 -2.95 3.77 -1.00
CA ALA A 43 -3.65 5.05 -0.87
C ALA A 43 -3.20 5.76 0.42
N GLY A 44 -3.39 7.07 0.46
CA GLY A 44 -3.08 7.91 1.62
C GLY A 44 -2.25 9.14 1.29
N ASP A 45 -2.07 10.02 2.26
CA ASP A 45 -1.38 11.29 2.08
C ASP A 45 0.16 11.15 2.05
N ALA A 46 0.79 12.19 1.54
CA ALA A 46 2.21 12.46 1.74
C ALA A 46 2.39 13.96 1.90
N LYS A 47 3.15 14.39 2.91
CA LYS A 47 3.30 15.80 3.25
C LYS A 47 4.68 16.09 3.86
N LEU A 48 5.13 17.32 3.71
CA LEU A 48 6.33 17.86 4.37
C LEU A 48 5.98 18.49 5.72
N ASP A 49 4.86 19.19 5.77
CA ASP A 49 4.30 19.82 6.98
C ASP A 49 2.77 19.91 6.89
N GLN A 50 2.15 20.65 7.78
CA GLN A 50 0.68 20.79 7.84
C GLN A 50 0.07 21.50 6.63
N ASN A 51 0.84 22.28 5.87
CA ASN A 51 0.36 23.10 4.76
C ASN A 51 0.90 22.64 3.40
N HIS A 52 1.92 21.76 3.37
CA HIS A 52 2.59 21.33 2.14
C HIS A 52 2.37 19.83 1.90
N PHE A 53 1.34 19.53 1.12
CA PHE A 53 0.99 18.18 0.72
C PHE A 53 1.52 17.87 -0.67
N LEU A 54 2.17 16.71 -0.81
CA LEU A 54 2.54 16.11 -2.10
C LEU A 54 1.39 15.25 -2.65
N LEU A 55 0.64 14.62 -1.74
CA LEU A 55 -0.62 13.93 -2.00
C LEU A 55 -1.67 14.47 -1.03
N PRO A 56 -2.95 14.57 -1.45
CA PRO A 56 -4.03 15.15 -0.64
C PRO A 56 -4.13 14.58 0.77
N PRO A 57 -4.65 15.37 1.73
CA PRO A 57 -4.86 14.91 3.11
C PRO A 57 -5.66 13.61 3.17
N VAL A 58 -5.32 12.75 4.12
CA VAL A 58 -6.08 11.52 4.38
C VAL A 58 -7.49 11.90 4.85
N SER A 59 -8.48 11.33 4.17
CA SER A 59 -9.89 11.36 4.56
C SER A 59 -10.54 10.03 4.20
N ILE A 60 -11.73 9.76 4.70
CA ILE A 60 -12.48 8.56 4.30
C ILE A 60 -12.66 8.52 2.78
N GLU A 61 -12.94 9.65 2.16
CA GLU A 61 -13.08 9.75 0.70
C GLU A 61 -11.76 9.41 -0.02
N ASN A 62 -10.63 9.91 0.47
CA ASN A 62 -9.32 9.66 -0.13
C ASN A 62 -8.84 8.21 0.07
N LEU A 63 -9.28 7.54 1.12
CA LEU A 63 -8.97 6.11 1.33
C LEU A 63 -9.69 5.20 0.33
N HIS A 64 -10.81 5.66 -0.22
CA HIS A 64 -11.66 4.88 -1.12
C HIS A 64 -11.62 5.34 -2.58
N ASN A 65 -10.84 6.36 -2.91
CA ASN A 65 -10.64 6.83 -4.27
C ASN A 65 -9.15 6.84 -4.66
N ASP A 66 -8.86 6.93 -5.95
CA ASP A 66 -7.50 6.81 -6.48
C ASP A 66 -6.71 8.14 -6.46
N ARG A 67 -7.28 9.23 -5.93
CA ARG A 67 -6.67 10.57 -5.99
C ARG A 67 -5.42 10.72 -5.14
N SER A 68 -5.30 9.92 -4.08
CA SER A 68 -4.13 9.92 -3.17
C SER A 68 -3.45 8.55 -3.15
N SER A 69 -3.37 7.88 -4.28
CA SER A 69 -2.75 6.55 -4.37
C SER A 69 -1.46 6.57 -5.16
N ARG A 70 -0.51 5.74 -4.74
CA ARG A 70 0.66 5.35 -5.52
C ARG A 70 0.26 4.15 -6.35
N ASN A 71 0.56 4.15 -7.61
CA ASN A 71 0.17 3.06 -8.49
C ASN A 71 1.36 2.51 -9.27
N PHE A 72 1.52 1.20 -9.26
CA PHE A 72 2.61 0.50 -9.90
C PHE A 72 2.06 -0.58 -10.81
N TRP A 73 2.44 -0.53 -12.08
CA TRP A 73 1.90 -1.39 -13.12
C TRP A 73 2.93 -2.37 -13.64
N CYS A 74 2.51 -3.62 -13.78
CA CYS A 74 3.23 -4.64 -14.50
C CYS A 74 2.56 -4.89 -15.85
N ILE A 75 3.32 -4.83 -16.93
CA ILE A 75 2.85 -5.22 -18.27
C ILE A 75 3.16 -6.68 -18.47
N VAL A 76 2.10 -7.48 -18.59
CA VAL A 76 2.20 -8.93 -18.75
C VAL A 76 2.09 -9.28 -20.24
N GLU A 77 3.11 -9.96 -20.78
CA GLU A 77 3.18 -10.42 -22.18
C GLU A 77 2.88 -9.33 -23.21
N GLN A 78 3.20 -8.08 -22.91
CA GLN A 78 2.94 -6.90 -23.75
C GLN A 78 1.45 -6.67 -24.13
N LYS A 79 0.52 -7.31 -23.42
CA LYS A 79 -0.91 -7.28 -23.77
C LYS A 79 -1.81 -6.85 -22.61
N SER A 80 -1.42 -7.15 -21.39
CA SER A 80 -2.25 -6.93 -20.21
C SER A 80 -1.51 -6.10 -19.18
N ALA A 81 -2.19 -5.12 -18.58
CA ALA A 81 -1.67 -4.35 -17.46
C ALA A 81 -2.26 -4.87 -16.15
N TRP A 82 -1.40 -5.16 -15.19
CA TRP A 82 -1.77 -5.54 -13.84
C TRP A 82 -1.22 -4.54 -12.85
N SER A 83 -2.08 -4.03 -11.96
CA SER A 83 -1.66 -3.11 -10.90
C SER A 83 -1.25 -3.90 -9.66
N VAL A 84 -0.02 -3.72 -9.22
CA VAL A 84 0.48 -4.31 -7.96
C VAL A 84 -0.28 -3.75 -6.75
N THR A 85 -0.82 -2.54 -6.87
CA THR A 85 -1.64 -1.90 -5.83
C THR A 85 -3.14 -2.18 -5.94
N GLY A 86 -3.57 -2.93 -6.96
CA GLY A 86 -4.98 -3.29 -7.11
C GLY A 86 -5.87 -2.24 -7.79
N GLN A 87 -5.27 -1.29 -8.51
CA GLN A 87 -5.96 -0.09 -9.04
C GLN A 87 -6.43 -0.24 -10.50
N SER A 88 -6.29 -1.42 -11.13
CA SER A 88 -6.88 -1.62 -12.46
C SER A 88 -8.40 -1.69 -12.38
N ALA A 89 -9.09 -1.29 -13.45
CA ALA A 89 -10.55 -1.37 -13.51
C ALA A 89 -11.07 -2.80 -13.26
N ALA A 90 -10.37 -3.82 -13.78
CA ALA A 90 -10.72 -5.22 -13.57
C ALA A 90 -10.55 -5.66 -12.10
N GLN A 91 -9.52 -5.16 -11.41
CA GLN A 91 -9.29 -5.43 -10.00
C GLN A 91 -10.30 -4.66 -9.14
N ALA A 92 -10.58 -3.40 -9.46
CA ALA A 92 -11.57 -2.58 -8.77
C ALA A 92 -12.98 -3.19 -8.85
N ALA A 93 -13.36 -3.78 -9.98
CA ALA A 93 -14.63 -4.47 -10.17
C ALA A 93 -14.77 -5.72 -9.28
N LYS A 94 -13.66 -6.32 -8.86
CA LYS A 94 -13.64 -7.50 -7.98
C LYS A 94 -13.49 -7.15 -6.50
N LYS A 95 -13.32 -5.89 -6.17
CA LYS A 95 -13.11 -5.43 -4.80
C LYS A 95 -14.31 -5.81 -3.93
N PHE A 96 -14.03 -6.36 -2.75
CA PHE A 96 -15.02 -6.90 -1.80
C PHE A 96 -15.80 -8.15 -2.26
N THR A 97 -15.41 -8.77 -3.36
CA THR A 97 -15.95 -10.07 -3.82
C THR A 97 -15.04 -11.23 -3.40
N GLU A 98 -15.48 -12.46 -3.65
CA GLU A 98 -14.66 -13.66 -3.44
C GLU A 98 -13.51 -13.79 -4.46
N GLU A 99 -13.62 -13.07 -5.59
CA GLU A 99 -12.60 -13.02 -6.62
C GLU A 99 -11.53 -11.96 -6.37
N GLU A 100 -11.65 -11.19 -5.31
CA GLU A 100 -10.64 -10.20 -4.93
C GLU A 100 -9.28 -10.87 -4.69
N GLU A 101 -8.22 -10.24 -5.22
CA GLU A 101 -6.86 -10.73 -5.08
C GLU A 101 -6.41 -10.70 -3.62
N GLU A 102 -5.67 -11.72 -3.21
CA GLU A 102 -5.16 -11.82 -1.85
C GLU A 102 -4.04 -10.81 -1.61
N VAL A 103 -4.17 -10.07 -0.52
CA VAL A 103 -3.18 -9.08 -0.08
C VAL A 103 -2.64 -9.46 1.30
N THR A 104 -1.32 -9.46 1.40
CA THR A 104 -0.60 -9.59 2.66
C THR A 104 0.17 -8.32 2.93
N VAL A 105 0.06 -7.79 4.13
CA VAL A 105 0.85 -6.66 4.61
C VAL A 105 1.86 -7.14 5.64
N ARG A 106 3.09 -6.69 5.52
CA ARG A 106 4.09 -6.72 6.59
C ARG A 106 4.43 -5.28 6.95
N ALA A 107 4.53 -5.00 8.22
CA ALA A 107 4.91 -3.68 8.67
C ALA A 107 5.71 -3.76 9.97
N GLY A 108 6.53 -2.76 10.19
CA GLY A 108 7.33 -2.58 11.39
C GLY A 108 7.56 -1.10 11.63
N TYR A 109 8.58 -0.76 12.41
CA TYR A 109 8.88 0.62 12.71
C TYR A 109 9.30 1.38 11.45
N MET A 110 8.45 2.31 10.99
CA MET A 110 8.68 3.21 9.84
C MET A 110 8.93 2.50 8.48
N TRP A 111 8.42 1.31 8.32
CA TRP A 111 8.37 0.63 7.02
C TRP A 111 7.06 -0.13 6.85
N HIS A 112 6.67 -0.30 5.61
CA HIS A 112 5.46 -1.00 5.21
C HIS A 112 5.75 -1.78 3.94
N GLN A 113 5.30 -3.01 3.87
CA GLN A 113 5.36 -3.84 2.67
C GLN A 113 3.96 -4.38 2.38
N THR A 114 3.49 -4.18 1.16
CA THR A 114 2.29 -4.85 0.66
C THR A 114 2.69 -5.85 -0.41
N SER A 115 2.07 -7.02 -0.37
CA SER A 115 2.26 -8.07 -1.38
C SER A 115 0.88 -8.47 -1.90
N ARG A 116 0.74 -8.57 -3.21
CA ARG A 116 -0.50 -8.94 -3.90
C ARG A 116 -0.25 -10.12 -4.83
N ILE A 117 -1.19 -11.07 -4.87
CA ILE A 117 -1.11 -12.25 -5.72
C ILE A 117 -2.19 -12.16 -6.79
N SER A 118 -1.77 -12.19 -8.05
CA SER A 118 -2.66 -12.35 -9.19
C SER A 118 -2.72 -13.83 -9.59
N ARG A 119 -3.84 -14.47 -9.31
CA ARG A 119 -4.07 -15.85 -9.75
C ARG A 119 -4.24 -15.94 -11.26
N GLN A 120 -4.77 -14.89 -11.88
CA GLN A 120 -4.99 -14.80 -13.32
C GLN A 120 -3.68 -14.87 -14.12
N PHE A 121 -2.63 -14.19 -13.61
CA PHE A 121 -1.33 -14.11 -14.30
C PHE A 121 -0.26 -15.01 -13.66
N GLY A 122 -0.55 -15.67 -12.54
CA GLY A 122 0.44 -16.44 -11.79
C GLY A 122 1.58 -15.57 -11.23
N LEU A 123 1.29 -14.30 -10.92
CA LEU A 123 2.27 -13.32 -10.46
C LEU A 123 2.06 -12.94 -9.01
N MET A 124 3.16 -12.64 -8.33
CA MET A 124 3.16 -11.95 -7.05
C MET A 124 3.97 -10.67 -7.19
N GLY A 125 3.37 -9.55 -6.85
CA GLY A 125 4.04 -8.26 -6.73
C GLY A 125 4.17 -7.86 -5.27
N SER A 126 5.31 -7.28 -4.90
CA SER A 126 5.58 -6.80 -3.55
C SER A 126 6.17 -5.41 -3.60
N ILE A 127 5.67 -4.50 -2.76
CA ILE A 127 6.13 -3.11 -2.68
C ILE A 127 6.49 -2.81 -1.24
N THR A 128 7.76 -2.49 -1.02
CA THR A 128 8.26 -2.04 0.28
C THR A 128 8.38 -0.52 0.27
N SER A 129 7.76 0.15 1.23
CA SER A 129 7.67 1.60 1.34
C SER A 129 8.32 2.07 2.63
N TYR A 130 9.12 3.13 2.56
CA TYR A 130 9.73 3.77 3.72
C TYR A 130 10.17 5.21 3.39
N ILE A 131 10.46 5.99 4.42
CA ILE A 131 11.06 7.32 4.31
C ILE A 131 12.46 7.22 4.93
N PRO A 132 13.55 7.46 4.17
CA PRO A 132 14.90 7.50 4.70
C PRO A 132 15.03 8.60 5.76
N ILE A 133 15.75 8.32 6.86
CA ILE A 133 15.84 9.18 8.05
C ILE A 133 16.19 10.62 7.69
N GLN A 134 17.20 10.84 6.84
CA GLN A 134 17.73 12.17 6.51
C GLN A 134 17.33 12.66 5.11
N LYS A 135 16.15 12.28 4.62
CA LYS A 135 15.67 12.70 3.30
C LYS A 135 14.17 12.97 3.32
N ASN A 136 13.76 14.02 2.59
CA ASN A 136 12.34 14.31 2.33
C ASN A 136 11.89 13.62 1.04
N ILE A 137 12.04 12.31 1.00
CA ILE A 137 11.59 11.45 -0.11
C ILE A 137 10.85 10.23 0.45
N GLU A 138 9.84 9.78 -0.25
CA GLU A 138 9.22 8.48 -0.03
C GLU A 138 9.78 7.50 -1.06
N VAL A 139 10.25 6.34 -0.60
CA VAL A 139 10.86 5.31 -1.44
C VAL A 139 9.95 4.11 -1.51
N HIS A 140 9.76 3.60 -2.73
CA HIS A 140 9.07 2.36 -3.01
C HIS A 140 9.99 1.41 -3.77
N ILE A 141 10.22 0.22 -3.20
CA ILE A 141 10.97 -0.86 -3.83
C ILE A 141 9.96 -1.92 -4.29
N ILE A 142 9.97 -2.23 -5.58
CA ILE A 142 9.05 -3.16 -6.21
C ILE A 142 9.79 -4.45 -6.59
#